data_10e910490a3d5ea880c151db53570359
#
_entry.id   10e910490a3d5ea880c151db53570359
#
_cell.length_a   1.000
_cell.length_b   1.000
_cell.length_c   1.000
_cell.angle_alpha   90.00
_cell.angle_beta   90.00
_cell.angle_gamma   90.00
#
_symmetry.space_group_name_H-M   'P 1'
#
loop_
_entity.id
_entity.type
_entity.pdbx_description
1 polymer ?
#
loop_
_entity_poly.entity_id
_entity_poly.type
_entity_poly.pdbx_seq_one_letter_code
_entity_poly.pdbx_strand_id
1 'polypeptide(L)'
;GAFYKIRQQMSEQSLRWRRVARTQGENGTFWGMFQYLDVSWGNVIDAGWNQLDPTIINNLVQLIVEDGGVANTLVCNINQARKISWFNVSWNNPIITQDSTQAGSYVLRFISDIPVAGGIVSNILLDEKMPNNTVELIDINRIALVPYANRWLKLVPGTQPWQDGQTAILRWEYTMVVKDGKYSHGTIKNLKW
;
A
#
# COMPACT_ATOMS: atom_id res chain seq x y z
N GLY A 1 -1.19 5.53 -21.84
CA GLY A 1 -1.20 6.97 -21.96
C GLY A 1 -0.62 7.70 -20.75
N ALA A 2 -0.61 9.03 -20.79
CA ALA A 2 -0.02 9.89 -19.77
C ALA A 2 -0.62 9.69 -18.36
N PHE A 3 -1.93 9.50 -18.27
CA PHE A 3 -2.60 9.24 -16.98
C PHE A 3 -2.14 7.96 -16.30
N TYR A 4 -1.86 6.90 -17.08
CA TYR A 4 -1.35 5.64 -16.52
C TYR A 4 0.05 5.83 -15.92
N LYS A 5 0.95 6.53 -16.63
CA LYS A 5 2.29 6.86 -16.12
C LYS A 5 2.23 7.67 -14.82
N ILE A 6 1.31 8.61 -14.74
CA ILE A 6 1.11 9.43 -13.55
C ILE A 6 0.64 8.58 -12.37
N ARG A 7 -0.32 7.68 -12.57
CA ARG A 7 -0.76 6.75 -11.52
C ARG A 7 0.38 5.87 -11.03
N GLN A 8 1.22 5.36 -11.93
CA GLN A 8 2.40 4.58 -11.55
C GLN A 8 3.39 5.40 -10.73
N GLN A 9 3.65 6.66 -11.13
CA GLN A 9 4.52 7.55 -10.37
C GLN A 9 3.95 7.88 -8.99
N MET A 10 2.64 8.09 -8.86
CA MET A 10 1.99 8.31 -7.56
C MET A 10 2.17 7.10 -6.64
N SER A 11 1.92 5.90 -7.15
CA SER A 11 2.11 4.67 -6.39
C SER A 11 3.56 4.53 -5.94
N GLU A 12 4.52 4.71 -6.83
CA GLU A 12 5.94 4.62 -6.52
C GLU A 12 6.39 5.66 -5.48
N GLN A 13 5.93 6.92 -5.62
CA GLN A 13 6.19 7.98 -4.65
C GLN A 13 5.60 7.68 -3.29
N SER A 14 4.37 7.18 -3.25
CA SER A 14 3.69 6.85 -2.00
C SER A 14 4.36 5.70 -1.26
N LEU A 15 4.99 4.78 -1.98
CA LEU A 15 5.62 3.60 -1.38
C LEU A 15 7.09 3.82 -0.99
N ARG A 16 7.90 4.40 -1.85
CA ARG A 16 9.37 4.27 -1.77
C ARG A 16 10.17 5.55 -1.56
N TRP A 17 9.59 6.72 -1.81
CA TRP A 17 10.40 7.92 -1.87
C TRP A 17 10.90 8.39 -0.51
N ARG A 18 12.18 8.79 -0.49
CA ARG A 18 12.77 9.47 0.67
C ARG A 18 12.37 10.94 0.69
N ARG A 19 12.23 11.48 1.88
CA ARG A 19 11.98 12.90 2.05
C ARG A 19 13.21 13.70 1.60
N VAL A 20 13.00 14.58 0.63
CA VAL A 20 13.98 15.59 0.21
C VAL A 20 13.36 16.96 0.44
N ALA A 21 14.06 17.83 1.18
CA ALA A 21 13.61 19.19 1.38
C ALA A 21 13.59 19.93 0.04
N ARG A 22 12.58 20.75 -0.18
CA ARG A 22 12.49 21.59 -1.36
C ARG A 22 13.54 22.70 -1.27
N THR A 23 14.54 22.68 -2.14
CA THR A 23 15.45 23.80 -2.40
C THR A 23 14.96 24.63 -3.59
N GLN A 24 15.42 25.86 -3.70
CA GLN A 24 15.00 26.75 -4.77
C GLN A 24 15.34 26.15 -6.15
N GLY A 25 14.32 25.85 -6.94
CA GLY A 25 14.47 25.25 -8.28
C GLY A 25 14.35 23.72 -8.33
N GLU A 26 14.26 23.02 -7.21
CA GLU A 26 14.12 21.57 -7.17
C GLU A 26 12.76 21.12 -6.59
N ASN A 27 12.29 19.96 -7.04
CA ASN A 27 11.09 19.35 -6.50
C ASN A 27 11.41 18.65 -5.17
N GLY A 28 10.72 19.04 -4.11
CA GLY A 28 10.76 18.29 -2.85
C GLY A 28 10.01 16.97 -2.97
N THR A 29 10.43 15.98 -2.19
CA THR A 29 9.74 14.69 -2.08
C THR A 29 9.32 14.44 -0.63
N PHE A 30 8.27 13.65 -0.43
CA PHE A 30 7.82 13.22 0.90
C PHE A 30 8.28 11.77 1.18
N TRP A 31 8.19 11.36 2.43
CA TRP A 31 8.45 9.97 2.79
C TRP A 31 7.38 9.04 2.21
N GLY A 32 7.82 8.01 1.51
CA GLY A 32 6.96 6.92 1.10
C GLY A 32 6.61 6.00 2.27
N MET A 33 5.64 5.11 2.06
CA MET A 33 5.13 4.19 3.09
C MET A 33 6.24 3.32 3.68
N PHE A 34 7.14 2.78 2.89
CA PHE A 34 8.31 2.01 3.37
C PHE A 34 9.18 2.79 4.34
N GLN A 35 9.34 4.08 4.11
CA GLN A 35 10.14 4.91 4.98
C GLN A 35 9.49 5.11 6.35
N TYR A 36 8.16 5.18 6.40
CA TYR A 36 7.43 5.26 7.66
C TYR A 36 7.46 3.93 8.43
N LEU A 37 7.47 2.79 7.73
CA LEU A 37 7.38 1.48 8.35
C LEU A 37 8.75 0.87 8.67
N ASP A 38 9.79 1.14 7.86
CA ASP A 38 11.11 0.51 7.99
C ASP A 38 12.02 1.16 9.06
N VAL A 39 11.80 2.42 9.39
CA VAL A 39 12.70 3.21 10.26
C VAL A 39 12.25 3.21 11.73
N SER A 40 11.93 2.08 12.31
CA SER A 40 11.57 1.91 13.74
C SER A 40 10.21 2.52 14.13
N TRP A 41 9.35 2.80 13.18
CA TRP A 41 8.08 3.47 13.42
C TRP A 41 6.87 2.54 13.26
N GLY A 42 7.08 1.30 12.89
CA GLY A 42 6.03 0.33 12.71
C GLY A 42 6.44 -1.06 13.19
N ASN A 43 5.50 -1.99 13.16
CA ASN A 43 5.74 -3.39 13.43
C ASN A 43 6.45 -4.02 12.22
N VAL A 44 7.66 -4.52 12.40
CA VAL A 44 8.47 -5.11 11.33
C VAL A 44 8.80 -6.55 11.67
N ILE A 45 8.45 -7.45 10.75
CA ILE A 45 8.84 -8.86 10.80
C ILE A 45 9.84 -9.13 9.68
N ASP A 46 11.00 -9.68 10.03
CA ASP A 46 11.94 -10.18 9.05
C ASP A 46 11.65 -11.66 8.79
N ALA A 47 11.26 -12.00 7.58
CA ALA A 47 10.94 -13.38 7.20
C ALA A 47 12.17 -14.26 6.99
N GLY A 48 13.40 -13.69 7.01
CA GLY A 48 14.63 -14.46 6.85
C GLY A 48 14.70 -15.29 5.57
N TRP A 49 14.14 -14.78 4.47
CA TRP A 49 14.02 -15.46 3.17
C TRP A 49 13.13 -16.70 3.18
N ASN A 50 12.26 -16.83 4.16
CA ASN A 50 11.23 -17.85 4.17
C ASN A 50 10.06 -17.45 3.24
N GLN A 51 9.28 -18.46 2.85
CA GLN A 51 8.06 -18.21 2.11
C GLN A 51 7.02 -17.53 3.01
N LEU A 52 6.19 -16.70 2.40
CA LEU A 52 5.03 -16.15 3.09
C LEU A 52 4.09 -17.30 3.47
N ASP A 53 3.74 -17.35 4.74
CA ASP A 53 2.77 -18.29 5.29
C ASP A 53 1.74 -17.58 6.18
N PRO A 54 0.61 -18.21 6.50
CA PRO A 54 -0.41 -17.62 7.37
C PRO A 54 0.12 -17.23 8.75
N THR A 55 1.07 -17.97 9.29
CA THR A 55 1.63 -17.76 10.64
C THR A 55 2.36 -16.42 10.70
N ILE A 56 3.15 -16.09 9.67
CA ILE A 56 3.89 -14.82 9.61
C ILE A 56 2.91 -13.64 9.56
N ILE A 57 1.83 -13.76 8.78
CA ILE A 57 0.80 -12.70 8.70
C ILE A 57 0.07 -12.57 10.04
N ASN A 58 -0.32 -13.68 10.66
CA ASN A 58 -0.98 -13.69 11.96
C ASN A 58 -0.10 -13.09 13.06
N ASN A 59 1.20 -13.38 13.07
CA ASN A 59 2.14 -12.76 13.98
C ASN A 59 2.21 -11.23 13.79
N LEU A 60 2.17 -10.74 12.55
CA LEU A 60 2.14 -9.31 12.30
C LEU A 60 0.82 -8.68 12.77
N VAL A 61 -0.31 -9.34 12.50
CA VAL A 61 -1.62 -8.91 13.01
C VAL A 61 -1.61 -8.85 14.53
N GLN A 62 -1.04 -9.85 15.20
CA GLN A 62 -0.93 -9.88 16.65
C GLN A 62 -0.14 -8.69 17.20
N LEU A 63 1.04 -8.39 16.62
CA LEU A 63 1.84 -7.23 17.03
C LEU A 63 1.06 -5.92 16.91
N ILE A 64 0.34 -5.73 15.81
CA ILE A 64 -0.47 -4.53 15.59
C ILE A 64 -1.62 -4.44 16.61
N VAL A 65 -2.26 -5.55 16.94
CA VAL A 65 -3.35 -5.61 17.93
C VAL A 65 -2.83 -5.35 19.34
N GLU A 66 -1.68 -5.91 19.71
CA GLU A 66 -1.03 -5.69 21.00
C GLU A 66 -0.67 -4.20 21.20
N ASP A 67 -0.32 -3.51 20.13
CA ASP A 67 -0.10 -2.06 20.12
C ASP A 67 -1.40 -1.22 20.07
N GLY A 68 -2.57 -1.86 20.04
CA GLY A 68 -3.88 -1.20 20.01
C GLY A 68 -4.33 -0.76 18.63
N GLY A 69 -3.67 -1.20 17.57
CA GLY A 69 -4.05 -0.92 16.18
C GLY A 69 -5.00 -1.95 15.58
N VAL A 70 -5.59 -1.61 14.44
CA VAL A 70 -6.39 -2.53 13.61
C VAL A 70 -6.04 -2.28 12.16
N ALA A 71 -5.24 -3.15 11.58
CA ALA A 71 -4.95 -3.09 10.15
C ALA A 71 -6.03 -3.84 9.36
N ASN A 72 -6.44 -3.24 8.25
CA ASN A 72 -7.57 -3.74 7.44
C ASN A 72 -7.18 -4.01 5.98
N THR A 73 -5.97 -3.69 5.57
CA THR A 73 -5.53 -3.82 4.18
C THR A 73 -4.12 -4.39 4.12
N LEU A 74 -3.96 -5.47 3.36
CA LEU A 74 -2.69 -6.11 3.08
C LEU A 74 -2.28 -5.73 1.65
N VAL A 75 -1.17 -5.01 1.53
CA VAL A 75 -0.64 -4.54 0.24
C VAL A 75 0.54 -5.42 -0.17
N CYS A 76 0.47 -5.98 -1.35
CA CYS A 76 1.50 -6.86 -1.85
C CYS A 76 1.60 -6.87 -3.38
N ASN A 77 2.69 -7.43 -3.88
CA ASN A 77 2.87 -7.73 -5.30
C ASN A 77 2.06 -8.98 -5.68
N ILE A 78 1.78 -9.15 -6.98
CA ILE A 78 1.05 -10.27 -7.55
C ILE A 78 1.62 -11.65 -7.13
N ASN A 79 2.95 -11.78 -6.99
CA ASN A 79 3.58 -13.04 -6.60
C ASN A 79 3.22 -13.44 -5.17
N GLN A 80 3.23 -12.49 -4.23
CA GLN A 80 2.84 -12.76 -2.85
C GLN A 80 1.32 -12.96 -2.73
N ALA A 81 0.51 -12.22 -3.49
CA ALA A 81 -0.93 -12.43 -3.51
C ALA A 81 -1.32 -13.83 -4.00
N ARG A 82 -0.62 -14.35 -5.00
CA ARG A 82 -0.81 -15.75 -5.44
C ARG A 82 -0.49 -16.75 -4.34
N LYS A 83 0.58 -16.53 -3.56
CA LYS A 83 0.88 -17.40 -2.40
C LYS A 83 -0.24 -17.35 -1.37
N ILE A 84 -0.77 -16.16 -1.08
CA ILE A 84 -1.91 -16.04 -0.16
C ILE A 84 -3.13 -16.78 -0.69
N SER A 85 -3.42 -16.74 -1.98
CA SER A 85 -4.53 -17.50 -2.56
C SER A 85 -4.37 -19.01 -2.41
N TRP A 86 -3.14 -19.51 -2.33
CA TRP A 86 -2.85 -20.94 -2.10
C TRP A 86 -3.03 -21.38 -0.65
N PHE A 87 -3.04 -20.47 0.32
CA PHE A 87 -3.30 -20.81 1.73
C PHE A 87 -4.64 -21.51 1.92
N ASN A 88 -5.63 -21.19 1.09
CA ASN A 88 -6.96 -21.80 1.13
C ASN A 88 -7.00 -23.29 0.84
N VAL A 89 -6.05 -23.79 0.06
CA VAL A 89 -6.03 -25.20 -0.33
C VAL A 89 -5.50 -26.08 0.79
N SER A 90 -4.69 -25.50 1.69
CA SER A 90 -3.97 -26.26 2.74
C SER A 90 -4.54 -26.08 4.14
N TRP A 91 -5.29 -25.02 4.39
CA TRP A 91 -5.79 -24.64 5.73
C TRP A 91 -7.27 -24.28 5.64
N ASN A 92 -8.10 -24.84 6.50
CA ASN A 92 -9.57 -24.73 6.50
C ASN A 92 -10.15 -23.30 6.68
N ASN A 93 -9.42 -22.25 6.38
CA ASN A 93 -9.90 -20.88 6.51
C ASN A 93 -10.41 -20.35 5.17
N PRO A 94 -11.70 -20.01 5.05
CA PRO A 94 -12.26 -19.45 3.82
C PRO A 94 -11.72 -18.03 3.61
N ILE A 95 -10.86 -17.86 2.64
CA ILE A 95 -10.21 -16.58 2.34
C ILE A 95 -10.78 -15.94 1.06
N ILE A 96 -11.55 -16.70 0.26
CA ILE A 96 -12.18 -16.22 -0.95
C ILE A 96 -13.67 -16.04 -0.68
N THR A 97 -14.11 -14.80 -0.57
CA THR A 97 -15.53 -14.48 -0.62
C THR A 97 -15.91 -14.03 -2.02
N GLN A 98 -16.89 -14.69 -2.60
CA GLN A 98 -17.51 -14.20 -3.82
C GLN A 98 -18.28 -12.93 -3.48
N ASP A 99 -17.99 -11.83 -4.18
CA ASP A 99 -18.81 -10.64 -4.05
C ASP A 99 -20.16 -10.90 -4.72
N SER A 100 -21.20 -10.99 -3.93
CA SER A 100 -22.56 -11.27 -4.40
C SER A 100 -23.14 -10.14 -5.26
N THR A 101 -22.51 -8.97 -5.28
CA THR A 101 -22.97 -7.80 -6.03
C THR A 101 -22.48 -7.76 -7.48
N GLN A 102 -21.42 -8.52 -7.80
CA GLN A 102 -20.92 -8.64 -9.17
C GLN A 102 -20.67 -10.11 -9.52
N ALA A 103 -21.47 -10.64 -10.40
CA ALA A 103 -21.30 -12.01 -10.89
C ALA A 103 -19.89 -12.21 -11.51
N GLY A 104 -19.12 -13.14 -10.93
CA GLY A 104 -17.77 -13.47 -11.39
C GLY A 104 -16.63 -12.65 -10.76
N SER A 105 -16.91 -11.76 -9.83
CA SER A 105 -15.87 -11.03 -9.08
C SER A 105 -15.50 -11.77 -7.80
N TYR A 106 -14.20 -12.04 -7.62
CA TYR A 106 -13.66 -12.63 -6.41
C TYR A 106 -12.83 -11.59 -5.66
N VAL A 107 -13.16 -11.35 -4.40
CA VAL A 107 -12.36 -10.51 -3.51
C VAL A 107 -11.49 -11.40 -2.64
N LEU A 108 -10.19 -11.29 -2.76
CA LEU A 108 -9.26 -12.01 -1.91
C LEU A 108 -9.15 -11.27 -0.57
N ARG A 109 -9.42 -11.98 0.52
CA ARG A 109 -9.31 -11.47 1.89
C ARG A 109 -8.52 -12.45 2.73
N PHE A 110 -7.81 -11.92 3.70
CA PHE A 110 -7.15 -12.72 4.74
C PHE A 110 -7.90 -12.54 6.05
N ILE A 111 -8.22 -13.64 6.71
CA ILE A 111 -8.85 -13.65 8.02
C ILE A 111 -7.83 -14.17 9.03
N SER A 112 -7.52 -13.35 10.04
CA SER A 112 -6.59 -13.73 11.11
C SER A 112 -7.18 -14.84 11.99
N ASP A 113 -6.32 -15.66 12.57
CA ASP A 113 -6.66 -16.67 13.55
C ASP A 113 -6.89 -16.11 14.97
N ILE A 114 -6.72 -14.81 15.17
CA ILE A 114 -6.95 -14.16 16.46
C ILE A 114 -8.43 -14.24 16.82
N PRO A 115 -8.78 -14.80 18.00
CA PRO A 115 -10.17 -15.07 18.39
C PRO A 115 -10.85 -13.81 18.93
N VAL A 116 -11.13 -12.83 18.07
CA VAL A 116 -11.93 -11.65 18.40
C VAL A 116 -13.30 -11.74 17.76
N ALA A 117 -14.31 -11.13 18.37
CA ALA A 117 -15.65 -11.09 17.82
C ALA A 117 -15.66 -10.42 16.44
N GLY A 118 -16.11 -11.17 15.42
CA GLY A 118 -16.10 -10.73 14.02
C GLY A 118 -14.81 -10.99 13.24
N GLY A 119 -13.75 -11.49 13.88
CA GLY A 119 -12.45 -11.73 13.27
C GLY A 119 -11.73 -10.44 12.84
N ILE A 120 -10.44 -10.56 12.53
CA ILE A 120 -9.67 -9.47 11.89
C ILE A 120 -9.55 -9.82 10.42
N VAL A 121 -10.21 -9.05 9.57
CA VAL A 121 -10.26 -9.27 8.13
C VAL A 121 -9.45 -8.22 7.42
N SER A 122 -8.47 -8.65 6.64
CA SER A 122 -7.66 -7.77 5.79
C SER A 122 -8.02 -7.97 4.32
N ASN A 123 -8.36 -6.89 3.64
CA ASN A 123 -8.51 -6.89 2.19
C ASN A 123 -7.12 -6.93 1.53
N ILE A 124 -6.99 -7.66 0.43
CA ILE A 124 -5.72 -7.74 -0.29
C ILE A 124 -5.75 -6.74 -1.44
N LEU A 125 -4.81 -5.81 -1.40
CA LEU A 125 -4.60 -4.81 -2.45
C LEU A 125 -3.33 -5.15 -3.22
N LEU A 126 -3.48 -5.32 -4.53
CA LEU A 126 -2.36 -5.54 -5.43
C LEU A 126 -1.74 -4.22 -5.85
N ASP A 127 -0.44 -4.10 -5.68
CA ASP A 127 0.34 -3.00 -6.23
C ASP A 127 1.56 -3.55 -6.99
N GLU A 128 1.64 -3.27 -8.28
CA GLU A 128 2.75 -3.72 -9.16
C GLU A 128 4.10 -3.08 -8.79
N LYS A 129 4.08 -1.99 -8.03
CA LYS A 129 5.28 -1.30 -7.57
C LYS A 129 5.81 -1.85 -6.24
N MET A 130 5.03 -2.69 -5.56
CA MET A 130 5.50 -3.41 -4.37
C MET A 130 6.65 -4.34 -4.70
N PRO A 131 7.73 -4.36 -3.89
CA PRO A 131 8.78 -5.37 -4.02
C PRO A 131 8.21 -6.77 -3.82
N ASN A 132 8.76 -7.74 -4.56
CA ASN A 132 8.34 -9.14 -4.47
C ASN A 132 8.61 -9.77 -3.09
N ASN A 133 9.54 -9.21 -2.34
CA ASN A 133 9.99 -9.71 -1.05
C ASN A 133 9.40 -8.99 0.16
N THR A 134 8.40 -8.13 -0.08
CA THR A 134 7.80 -7.30 0.99
C THR A 134 6.29 -7.35 0.91
N VAL A 135 5.65 -7.37 2.08
CA VAL A 135 4.21 -7.25 2.25
C VAL A 135 3.95 -6.23 3.35
N GLU A 136 3.03 -5.32 3.14
CA GLU A 136 2.61 -4.34 4.13
C GLU A 136 1.19 -4.61 4.61
N LEU A 137 0.98 -4.51 5.90
CA LEU A 137 -0.32 -4.57 6.54
C LEU A 137 -0.63 -3.19 7.12
N ILE A 138 -1.64 -2.54 6.58
CA ILE A 138 -1.95 -1.14 6.86
C ILE A 138 -3.41 -0.92 7.26
N ASP A 139 -3.65 0.13 8.03
CA ASP A 139 -4.98 0.70 8.19
C ASP A 139 -5.18 1.81 7.16
N ILE A 140 -5.94 1.53 6.11
CA ILE A 140 -6.17 2.48 5.02
C ILE A 140 -6.90 3.74 5.48
N ASN A 141 -7.67 3.67 6.57
CA ASN A 141 -8.38 4.82 7.11
C ASN A 141 -7.46 5.83 7.80
N ARG A 142 -6.24 5.41 8.12
CA ARG A 142 -5.21 6.24 8.77
C ARG A 142 -4.16 6.79 7.81
N ILE A 143 -4.36 6.57 6.51
CA ILE A 143 -3.48 7.07 5.46
C ILE A 143 -4.27 8.04 4.59
N ALA A 144 -3.72 9.21 4.37
CA ALA A 144 -4.34 10.23 3.53
C ALA A 144 -3.32 10.88 2.60
N LEU A 145 -3.74 11.12 1.37
CA LEU A 145 -3.02 12.00 0.45
C LEU A 145 -3.62 13.40 0.56
N VAL A 146 -2.81 14.36 0.96
CA VAL A 146 -3.24 15.74 1.20
C VAL A 146 -2.66 16.64 0.10
N PRO A 147 -3.51 17.30 -0.70
CA PRO A 147 -3.06 18.22 -1.74
C PRO A 147 -2.51 19.50 -1.12
N TYR A 148 -1.44 20.04 -1.69
CA TYR A 148 -0.91 21.31 -1.26
C TYR A 148 -1.73 22.47 -1.84
N ALA A 149 -2.26 23.35 -0.99
CA ALA A 149 -2.96 24.59 -1.36
C ALA A 149 -3.92 24.44 -2.56
N ASN A 150 -4.78 23.42 -2.54
CA ASN A 150 -5.71 23.10 -3.64
C ASN A 150 -5.05 22.76 -4.98
N ARG A 151 -3.78 22.37 -4.97
CA ARG A 151 -3.04 21.93 -6.17
C ARG A 151 -3.14 20.43 -6.42
N TRP A 152 -4.35 19.90 -6.29
CA TRP A 152 -4.64 18.54 -6.73
C TRP A 152 -4.46 18.42 -8.25
N LEU A 153 -4.50 17.23 -8.77
CA LEU A 153 -4.30 16.95 -10.19
C LEU A 153 -5.05 17.94 -11.10
N LYS A 154 -4.31 18.83 -11.75
CA LYS A 154 -4.84 19.81 -12.69
C LYS A 154 -4.19 19.65 -14.05
N LEU A 155 -5.03 19.71 -15.09
CA LEU A 155 -4.60 19.89 -16.46
C LEU A 155 -4.44 21.40 -16.72
N VAL A 156 -3.21 21.82 -16.99
CA VAL A 156 -2.91 23.22 -17.32
C VAL A 156 -2.68 23.30 -18.82
N PRO A 157 -3.49 24.07 -19.57
CA PRO A 157 -3.23 24.31 -20.99
C PRO A 157 -1.87 24.98 -21.16
N GLY A 158 -1.04 24.45 -22.04
CA GLY A 158 0.33 24.92 -22.28
C GLY A 158 0.56 25.37 -23.73
N THR A 159 -0.47 25.90 -24.41
CA THR A 159 -0.36 26.29 -25.80
C THR A 159 0.58 27.50 -25.96
N GLN A 160 1.68 27.30 -26.66
CA GLN A 160 2.56 28.40 -27.04
C GLN A 160 2.03 29.07 -28.32
N PRO A 161 2.11 30.40 -28.45
CA PRO A 161 1.46 31.13 -29.53
C PRO A 161 1.92 30.78 -30.96
N TRP A 162 3.03 30.06 -31.10
CA TRP A 162 3.64 29.66 -32.37
C TRP A 162 3.67 28.15 -32.63
N GLN A 163 2.98 27.36 -31.81
CA GLN A 163 2.87 25.91 -32.02
C GLN A 163 1.47 25.56 -32.54
N ASP A 164 1.45 24.84 -33.65
CA ASP A 164 0.23 24.33 -34.30
C ASP A 164 -0.34 23.07 -33.57
N GLY A 165 -0.03 22.90 -32.31
CA GLY A 165 -0.46 21.77 -31.48
C GLY A 165 -0.95 22.21 -30.10
N GLN A 166 -1.99 21.56 -29.62
CA GLN A 166 -2.44 21.74 -28.23
C GLN A 166 -1.56 20.91 -27.28
N THR A 167 -0.78 21.59 -26.44
CA THR A 167 -0.04 20.96 -25.36
C THR A 167 -0.74 21.21 -24.02
N ALA A 168 -0.72 20.22 -23.15
CA ALA A 168 -1.26 20.34 -21.81
C ALA A 168 -0.29 19.72 -20.81
N ILE A 169 -0.08 20.40 -19.69
CA ILE A 169 0.78 19.94 -18.60
C ILE A 169 -0.13 19.44 -17.46
N LEU A 170 0.07 18.21 -17.04
CA LEU A 170 -0.54 17.68 -15.83
C LEU A 170 0.35 18.06 -14.64
N ARG A 171 -0.20 18.86 -13.73
CA ARG A 171 0.47 19.29 -12.50
C ARG A 171 -0.29 18.78 -11.30
N TRP A 172 0.43 18.29 -10.31
CA TRP A 172 -0.08 17.97 -9.00
C TRP A 172 0.97 18.26 -7.93
N GLU A 173 0.52 18.62 -6.75
CA GLU A 173 1.37 18.73 -5.56
C GLU A 173 0.60 18.13 -4.38
N TYR A 174 1.16 17.14 -3.72
CA TYR A 174 0.53 16.48 -2.59
C TYR A 174 1.58 15.96 -1.61
N THR A 175 1.15 15.67 -0.40
CA THR A 175 1.92 14.94 0.60
C THR A 175 1.12 13.76 1.12
N MET A 176 1.80 12.78 1.68
CA MET A 176 1.17 11.66 2.35
C MET A 176 1.23 11.87 3.86
N VAL A 177 0.10 11.65 4.52
CA VAL A 177 -0.02 11.65 5.98
C VAL A 177 -0.33 10.23 6.42
N VAL A 178 0.54 9.68 7.29
CA VAL A 178 0.33 8.39 7.95
C VAL A 178 0.10 8.67 9.42
N LYS A 179 -1.09 8.36 9.90
CA LYS A 179 -1.45 8.48 11.31
C LYS A 179 -1.15 7.17 12.02
N ASP A 180 -0.67 7.28 13.25
CA ASP A 180 -0.36 6.14 14.12
C ASP A 180 0.54 5.07 13.46
N GLY A 181 1.55 5.52 12.72
CA GLY A 181 2.44 4.66 11.95
C GLY A 181 3.07 3.52 12.75
N LYS A 182 3.38 3.79 14.03
CA LYS A 182 3.96 2.80 14.93
C LYS A 182 2.97 1.72 15.38
N TYR A 183 1.70 2.07 15.55
CA TYR A 183 0.73 1.22 16.24
C TYR A 183 -0.25 0.52 15.31
N SER A 184 -0.53 1.11 14.14
CA SER A 184 -1.61 0.65 13.26
C SER A 184 -1.15 0.05 11.95
N HIS A 185 0.15 0.00 11.72
CA HIS A 185 0.72 -0.51 10.48
C HIS A 185 1.90 -1.43 10.77
N GLY A 186 2.19 -2.30 9.81
CA GLY A 186 3.33 -3.19 9.91
C GLY A 186 3.83 -3.65 8.55
N THR A 187 5.03 -4.20 8.52
CA THR A 187 5.63 -4.72 7.31
C THR A 187 6.30 -6.07 7.55
N ILE A 188 6.24 -6.94 6.55
CA ILE A 188 7.01 -8.17 6.48
C ILE A 188 8.04 -7.98 5.37
N LYS A 189 9.31 -8.12 5.68
CA LYS A 189 10.41 -7.99 4.72
C LYS A 189 11.21 -9.27 4.56
N ASN A 190 12.06 -9.30 3.55
CA ASN A 190 12.93 -10.45 3.24
C ASN A 190 12.14 -11.75 3.01
N LEU A 191 11.00 -11.66 2.34
CA LEU A 191 10.25 -12.82 1.89
C LEU A 191 10.92 -13.45 0.66
N LYS A 192 10.85 -14.77 0.58
CA LYS A 192 11.21 -15.50 -0.62
C LYS A 192 10.18 -15.25 -1.72
N TRP A 193 10.64 -14.93 -2.89
CA TRP A 193 9.81 -14.69 -4.10
C TRP A 193 9.88 -15.85 -5.09
#